data_8271a472a76d8d8fbed5fe772a72ad3c
#
_entry.id   8271a472a76d8d8fbed5fe772a72ad3c
#
_cell.length_a   1.000
_cell.length_b   1.000
_cell.length_c   1.000
_cell.angle_alpha   90.00
_cell.angle_beta   90.00
_cell.angle_gamma   90.00
#
_symmetry.space_group_name_H-M   'P 1'
#
loop_
_entity.id
_entity.type
_entity.pdbx_description
1 polymer ?
#
loop_
_entity_poly.entity_id
_entity_poly.type
_entity_poly.pdbx_seq_one_letter_code
_entity_poly.pdbx_strand_id
1 'polypeptide(L)'
;MLSNVKKKDVPLIAISLVAILFIAATLSLFPQQSAQVANTIFNGVTRMLGSAVQILVLMAMGLVVWLATSKYGNIRLGEGKAEYSTLSWLFMFICAGLGSSTLYWGVAEWAYYYQTPGLNIAPHSQKALEFSLPYSFFHWGISAWATYTLASLTMAYHFHVRKNKGLSLSGIIAAITGVHPQGVWGRVVDLMFLIATVGALTISLVVTAATFTRGLSALTGLPDNFTVQAFVILFSGGIFCLSSWIGINNGLQRLSKMVGWGAFLLPLLVLIVGPTEFITNNIINAIGLTTQNFLQMSLFTDPLGNGEFTRNWTVFYWLWWISYTPGVAMFVTRVSRGRKIKEVIWALILGSTVGCWFFFGVMESYSIHQFVNGVIDVPQVMATLGGETAVQQVLMSLPAGKLFLVAYLAIMIIFLASHMDAVAYTMAATSTRNLQEGDDPDRSLRLFWCVVITLIPLSILFTGASLETMKTTVVLTALPFLAILLVKVGGFLRWVRQDYAHIPAHQIESHLPEVPVTLPVAPPAETLLKGDN
;
A
#
# COMPACT_ATOMS: atom_id res chain seq x y z
N MET A 1 16.54 16.26 -32.94
CA MET A 1 15.29 16.80 -32.31
C MET A 1 14.08 15.88 -32.34
N LEU A 2 14.13 14.69 -32.95
CA LEU A 2 12.98 13.76 -33.04
C LEU A 2 12.94 12.65 -31.95
N SER A 3 13.86 12.68 -30.96
CA SER A 3 13.99 11.60 -29.95
C SER A 3 13.15 11.77 -28.68
N ASN A 4 12.42 12.87 -28.50
CA ASN A 4 11.71 13.20 -27.25
C ASN A 4 10.18 13.03 -27.30
N VAL A 5 9.64 12.35 -28.30
CA VAL A 5 8.20 12.11 -28.37
C VAL A 5 7.84 11.00 -27.38
N LYS A 6 6.94 11.31 -26.43
CA LYS A 6 6.31 10.31 -25.54
C LYS A 6 5.70 9.20 -26.39
N LYS A 7 6.18 7.96 -26.25
CA LYS A 7 5.65 6.81 -27.00
C LYS A 7 5.10 5.76 -26.03
N LYS A 8 3.91 5.26 -26.29
CA LYS A 8 3.36 4.10 -25.59
C LYS A 8 4.25 2.88 -25.83
N ASP A 9 4.60 2.14 -24.78
CA ASP A 9 5.32 0.87 -24.92
C ASP A 9 4.31 -0.24 -25.24
N VAL A 10 3.86 -0.28 -26.52
CA VAL A 10 2.82 -1.23 -26.97
C VAL A 10 3.19 -2.69 -26.66
N PRO A 11 4.44 -3.17 -26.88
CA PRO A 11 4.79 -4.55 -26.51
C PRO A 11 4.66 -4.83 -25.01
N LEU A 12 5.08 -3.91 -24.14
CA LEU A 12 4.94 -4.07 -22.69
C LEU A 12 3.47 -4.10 -22.28
N ILE A 13 2.64 -3.20 -22.83
CA ILE A 13 1.20 -3.14 -22.56
C ILE A 13 0.53 -4.44 -23.01
N ALA A 14 0.81 -4.90 -24.22
CA ALA A 14 0.18 -6.11 -24.76
C ALA A 14 0.56 -7.36 -23.95
N ILE A 15 1.84 -7.55 -23.63
CA ILE A 15 2.30 -8.70 -22.85
C ILE A 15 1.72 -8.68 -21.44
N SER A 16 1.72 -7.52 -20.77
CA SER A 16 1.14 -7.40 -19.43
C SER A 16 -0.38 -7.65 -19.44
N LEU A 17 -1.10 -7.11 -20.42
CA LEU A 17 -2.54 -7.36 -20.55
C LEU A 17 -2.85 -8.84 -20.77
N VAL A 18 -2.12 -9.50 -21.69
CA VAL A 18 -2.29 -10.94 -21.95
C VAL A 18 -2.01 -11.76 -20.70
N ALA A 19 -0.92 -11.45 -19.97
CA ALA A 19 -0.58 -12.14 -18.72
C ALA A 19 -1.66 -11.93 -17.65
N ILE A 20 -2.13 -10.70 -17.45
CA ILE A 20 -3.18 -10.37 -16.49
C ILE A 20 -4.49 -11.08 -16.84
N LEU A 21 -4.91 -11.03 -18.11
CA LEU A 21 -6.12 -11.71 -18.57
C LEU A 21 -6.01 -13.23 -18.46
N PHE A 22 -4.84 -13.81 -18.74
CA PHE A 22 -4.59 -15.23 -18.55
C PHE A 22 -4.73 -15.66 -17.09
N ILE A 23 -4.14 -14.89 -16.16
CA ILE A 23 -4.28 -15.13 -14.71
C ILE A 23 -5.75 -15.02 -14.29
N ALA A 24 -6.43 -13.94 -14.68
CA ALA A 24 -7.84 -13.73 -14.36
C ALA A 24 -8.73 -14.84 -14.92
N ALA A 25 -8.54 -15.25 -16.18
CA ALA A 25 -9.26 -16.34 -16.79
C ALA A 25 -9.01 -17.68 -16.07
N THR A 26 -7.75 -17.97 -15.70
CA THR A 26 -7.40 -19.19 -14.96
C THR A 26 -8.10 -19.23 -13.60
N LEU A 27 -8.06 -18.12 -12.85
CA LEU A 27 -8.76 -18.00 -11.56
C LEU A 27 -10.27 -18.16 -11.71
N SER A 28 -10.86 -17.63 -12.80
CA SER A 28 -12.29 -17.67 -13.05
C SER A 28 -12.79 -19.02 -13.55
N LEU A 29 -12.04 -19.70 -14.42
CA LEU A 29 -12.43 -20.97 -15.02
C LEU A 29 -12.15 -22.18 -14.10
N PHE A 30 -11.15 -22.07 -13.23
CA PHE A 30 -10.71 -23.14 -12.35
C PHE A 30 -10.61 -22.68 -10.89
N PRO A 31 -11.68 -22.16 -10.25
CA PRO A 31 -11.61 -21.49 -8.95
C PRO A 31 -11.10 -22.42 -7.84
N GLN A 32 -11.57 -23.67 -7.80
CA GLN A 32 -11.15 -24.62 -6.74
C GLN A 32 -9.67 -25.05 -6.88
N GLN A 33 -9.25 -25.40 -8.10
CA GLN A 33 -7.87 -25.76 -8.38
C GLN A 33 -6.93 -24.57 -8.14
N SER A 34 -7.35 -23.38 -8.55
CA SER A 34 -6.62 -22.14 -8.33
C SER A 34 -6.47 -21.85 -6.84
N ALA A 35 -7.51 -22.04 -6.04
CA ALA A 35 -7.44 -21.88 -4.59
C ALA A 35 -6.48 -22.89 -3.93
N GLN A 36 -6.50 -24.16 -4.35
CA GLN A 36 -5.57 -25.20 -3.85
C GLN A 36 -4.12 -24.87 -4.20
N VAL A 37 -3.85 -24.52 -5.46
CA VAL A 37 -2.51 -24.10 -5.91
C VAL A 37 -2.07 -22.85 -5.17
N ALA A 38 -2.95 -21.87 -5.04
CA ALA A 38 -2.71 -20.64 -4.30
C ALA A 38 -2.30 -20.92 -2.85
N ASN A 39 -3.07 -21.73 -2.13
CA ASN A 39 -2.76 -22.11 -0.75
C ASN A 39 -1.43 -22.87 -0.63
N THR A 40 -1.14 -23.76 -1.57
CA THR A 40 0.14 -24.49 -1.61
C THR A 40 1.31 -23.53 -1.77
N ILE A 41 1.19 -22.58 -2.70
CA ILE A 41 2.22 -21.56 -2.95
C ILE A 41 2.35 -20.61 -1.74
N PHE A 42 1.24 -20.11 -1.21
CA PHE A 42 1.23 -19.25 -0.02
C PHE A 42 2.00 -19.92 1.14
N ASN A 43 1.61 -21.14 1.48
CA ASN A 43 2.25 -21.89 2.55
C ASN A 43 3.72 -22.19 2.26
N GLY A 44 4.07 -22.55 1.03
CA GLY A 44 5.45 -22.77 0.61
C GLY A 44 6.32 -21.53 0.74
N VAL A 45 5.86 -20.40 0.18
CA VAL A 45 6.58 -19.11 0.21
C VAL A 45 6.71 -18.58 1.64
N THR A 46 5.61 -18.58 2.41
CA THR A 46 5.63 -18.01 3.76
C THR A 46 6.42 -18.88 4.74
N ARG A 47 6.47 -20.21 4.54
CA ARG A 47 7.38 -21.10 5.30
C ARG A 47 8.84 -20.87 4.94
N MET A 48 9.16 -20.74 3.66
CA MET A 48 10.55 -20.62 3.20
C MET A 48 11.13 -19.24 3.50
N LEU A 49 10.35 -18.16 3.27
CA LEU A 49 10.82 -16.78 3.34
C LEU A 49 10.36 -16.03 4.59
N GLY A 50 9.44 -16.59 5.39
CA GLY A 50 8.80 -15.86 6.50
C GLY A 50 9.79 -15.26 7.48
N SER A 51 10.72 -16.06 8.02
CA SER A 51 11.74 -15.56 8.95
C SER A 51 12.66 -14.52 8.31
N ALA A 52 13.03 -14.72 7.03
CA ALA A 52 13.84 -13.74 6.30
C ALA A 52 13.10 -12.41 6.12
N VAL A 53 11.81 -12.46 5.79
CA VAL A 53 10.97 -11.25 5.65
C VAL A 53 10.83 -10.51 6.97
N GLN A 54 10.62 -11.21 8.09
CA GLN A 54 10.58 -10.61 9.42
C GLN A 54 11.89 -9.89 9.77
N ILE A 55 13.02 -10.55 9.56
CA ILE A 55 14.36 -9.97 9.79
C ILE A 55 14.57 -8.74 8.88
N LEU A 56 14.23 -8.85 7.59
CA LEU A 56 14.40 -7.75 6.64
C LEU A 56 13.59 -6.51 7.03
N VAL A 57 12.35 -6.67 7.49
CA VAL A 57 11.51 -5.55 7.95
C VAL A 57 12.08 -4.93 9.24
N LEU A 58 12.56 -5.74 10.18
CA LEU A 58 13.22 -5.24 11.38
C LEU A 58 14.53 -4.51 11.04
N MET A 59 15.33 -5.06 10.11
CA MET A 59 16.54 -4.39 9.60
C MET A 59 16.20 -3.08 8.86
N ALA A 60 15.10 -3.04 8.12
CA ALA A 60 14.61 -1.83 7.47
C ALA A 60 14.36 -0.73 8.51
N MET A 61 13.70 -1.06 9.61
CA MET A 61 13.47 -0.14 10.72
C MET A 61 14.80 0.35 11.32
N GLY A 62 15.73 -0.55 11.63
CA GLY A 62 17.06 -0.19 12.15
C GLY A 62 17.82 0.74 11.19
N LEU A 63 17.73 0.46 9.89
CA LEU A 63 18.37 1.28 8.85
C LEU A 63 17.77 2.68 8.75
N VAL A 64 16.45 2.82 8.84
CA VAL A 64 15.80 4.16 8.83
C VAL A 64 16.18 4.97 10.06
N VAL A 65 16.24 4.34 11.25
CA VAL A 65 16.69 4.99 12.48
C VAL A 65 18.15 5.44 12.32
N TRP A 66 19.03 4.58 11.81
CA TRP A 66 20.41 4.94 11.53
C TRP A 66 20.53 6.11 10.55
N LEU A 67 19.76 6.09 9.45
CA LEU A 67 19.74 7.20 8.49
C LEU A 67 19.31 8.51 9.16
N ALA A 68 18.26 8.48 9.98
CA ALA A 68 17.70 9.67 10.64
C ALA A 68 18.69 10.29 11.65
N THR A 69 19.44 9.45 12.38
CA THR A 69 20.34 9.87 13.45
C THR A 69 21.77 10.13 12.97
N SER A 70 22.16 9.61 11.81
CA SER A 70 23.48 9.83 11.20
C SER A 70 23.57 11.20 10.50
N LYS A 71 24.80 11.55 10.08
CA LYS A 71 25.01 12.75 9.26
C LYS A 71 24.17 12.75 7.97
N TYR A 72 23.85 11.59 7.41
CA TYR A 72 23.07 11.44 6.18
C TYR A 72 21.61 11.89 6.32
N GLY A 73 21.08 11.93 7.53
CA GLY A 73 19.75 12.50 7.80
C GLY A 73 19.63 13.98 7.44
N ASN A 74 20.74 14.71 7.34
CA ASN A 74 20.76 16.12 6.95
C ASN A 74 20.80 16.35 5.43
N ILE A 75 20.94 15.30 4.61
CA ILE A 75 20.88 15.41 3.16
C ILE A 75 19.51 15.97 2.74
N ARG A 76 19.53 17.02 1.91
CA ARG A 76 18.33 17.65 1.38
C ARG A 76 17.92 16.97 0.06
N LEU A 77 16.66 16.63 -0.06
CA LEU A 77 16.09 16.02 -1.26
C LEU A 77 15.78 17.09 -2.32
N GLY A 78 16.80 17.47 -3.09
CA GLY A 78 16.70 18.45 -4.15
C GLY A 78 16.90 19.90 -3.69
N GLU A 79 16.92 20.79 -4.65
CA GLU A 79 17.14 22.23 -4.47
C GLU A 79 15.86 22.97 -4.12
N GLY A 80 16.00 24.12 -3.47
CA GLY A 80 14.92 25.03 -3.16
C GLY A 80 14.22 24.75 -1.83
N LYS A 81 13.17 25.54 -1.59
CA LYS A 81 12.33 25.40 -0.39
C LYS A 81 11.31 24.29 -0.59
N ALA A 82 10.88 23.67 0.51
CA ALA A 82 9.79 22.70 0.50
C ALA A 82 8.52 23.33 -0.09
N GLU A 83 7.85 22.60 -0.97
CA GLU A 83 6.63 23.06 -1.67
C GLU A 83 5.44 23.24 -0.72
N TYR A 84 5.35 22.36 0.28
CA TYR A 84 4.24 22.35 1.24
C TYR A 84 4.69 22.84 2.61
N SER A 85 3.81 23.53 3.35
CA SER A 85 4.04 23.83 4.76
C SER A 85 4.21 22.54 5.55
N THR A 86 4.97 22.58 6.66
CA THR A 86 5.25 21.37 7.45
C THR A 86 3.98 20.72 7.97
N LEU A 87 3.00 21.51 8.41
CA LEU A 87 1.74 20.98 8.93
C LEU A 87 0.91 20.31 7.82
N SER A 88 0.76 20.94 6.65
CA SER A 88 0.04 20.35 5.52
C SER A 88 0.72 19.06 5.02
N TRP A 89 2.05 19.06 4.97
CA TRP A 89 2.83 17.93 4.55
C TRP A 89 2.73 16.74 5.53
N LEU A 90 2.82 17.01 6.85
CA LEU A 90 2.61 15.98 7.88
C LEU A 90 1.20 15.40 7.81
N PHE A 91 0.19 16.26 7.60
CA PHE A 91 -1.20 15.81 7.46
C PHE A 91 -1.41 14.92 6.23
N MET A 92 -0.69 15.16 5.13
CA MET A 92 -0.70 14.27 3.96
C MET A 92 -0.24 12.84 4.33
N PHE A 93 0.75 12.69 5.22
CA PHE A 93 1.22 11.38 5.67
C PHE A 93 0.26 10.72 6.67
N ILE A 94 -0.34 11.49 7.57
CA ILE A 94 -1.41 10.99 8.43
C ILE A 94 -2.54 10.39 7.59
N CYS A 95 -2.96 11.08 6.53
CA CYS A 95 -4.00 10.61 5.63
C CYS A 95 -3.53 9.48 4.69
N ALA A 96 -2.24 9.43 4.33
CA ALA A 96 -1.71 8.40 3.45
C ALA A 96 -1.75 6.99 4.07
N GLY A 97 -1.80 6.90 5.41
CA GLY A 97 -1.97 5.65 6.14
C GLY A 97 -3.36 5.05 6.03
N LEU A 98 -4.32 5.82 5.55
CA LEU A 98 -5.71 5.44 5.45
C LEU A 98 -6.07 5.18 3.99
N GLY A 99 -6.67 4.03 3.71
CA GLY A 99 -7.14 3.63 2.39
C GLY A 99 -8.55 3.05 2.47
N SER A 100 -9.16 2.71 1.34
CA SER A 100 -10.54 2.18 1.33
C SER A 100 -10.70 0.88 2.13
N SER A 101 -9.73 -0.04 2.06
CA SER A 101 -9.76 -1.27 2.84
C SER A 101 -9.44 -1.07 4.31
N THR A 102 -8.72 0.01 4.68
CA THR A 102 -8.44 0.35 6.08
C THR A 102 -9.73 0.57 6.86
N LEU A 103 -10.79 1.08 6.20
CA LEU A 103 -12.08 1.25 6.84
C LEU A 103 -12.64 -0.10 7.31
N TYR A 104 -12.57 -1.14 6.48
CA TYR A 104 -12.99 -2.49 6.87
C TYR A 104 -12.12 -3.05 8.01
N TRP A 105 -10.80 -3.07 7.79
CA TRP A 105 -9.86 -3.65 8.74
C TRP A 105 -9.92 -2.98 10.11
N GLY A 106 -10.02 -1.65 10.14
CA GLY A 106 -10.09 -0.88 11.38
C GLY A 106 -11.36 -1.10 12.22
N VAL A 107 -12.31 -1.93 11.78
CA VAL A 107 -13.46 -2.32 12.57
C VAL A 107 -13.43 -3.82 12.90
N ALA A 108 -12.93 -4.65 11.98
CA ALA A 108 -13.07 -6.10 12.00
C ALA A 108 -11.78 -6.86 12.36
N GLU A 109 -10.59 -6.26 12.21
CA GLU A 109 -9.31 -6.98 12.25
C GLU A 109 -9.02 -7.61 13.62
N TRP A 110 -9.36 -6.92 14.69
CA TRP A 110 -9.20 -7.42 16.05
C TRP A 110 -9.87 -8.80 16.28
N ALA A 111 -11.01 -9.05 15.63
CA ALA A 111 -11.75 -10.29 15.80
C ALA A 111 -11.03 -11.50 15.18
N TYR A 112 -10.29 -11.31 14.09
CA TYR A 112 -9.42 -12.35 13.56
C TYR A 112 -8.30 -12.70 14.54
N TYR A 113 -7.68 -11.69 15.17
CA TYR A 113 -6.61 -11.90 16.16
C TYR A 113 -7.13 -12.50 17.46
N TYR A 114 -8.35 -12.21 17.84
CA TYR A 114 -9.02 -12.84 18.97
C TYR A 114 -9.29 -14.33 18.74
N GLN A 115 -9.69 -14.70 17.51
CA GLN A 115 -9.94 -16.09 17.12
C GLN A 115 -8.65 -16.91 16.93
N THR A 116 -7.62 -16.31 16.35
CA THR A 116 -6.34 -16.96 16.06
C THR A 116 -5.18 -16.07 16.53
N PRO A 117 -4.92 -15.98 17.83
CA PRO A 117 -3.93 -15.06 18.37
C PRO A 117 -2.49 -15.53 18.13
N GLY A 118 -1.55 -14.57 18.09
CA GLY A 118 -0.12 -14.84 18.11
C GLY A 118 0.43 -15.10 19.50
N LEU A 119 1.76 -15.23 19.62
CA LEU A 119 2.50 -15.37 20.89
C LEU A 119 2.04 -16.55 21.76
N ASN A 120 1.52 -17.61 21.16
CA ASN A 120 1.01 -18.79 21.85
C ASN A 120 -0.08 -18.48 22.89
N ILE A 121 -0.84 -17.40 22.66
CA ILE A 121 -1.98 -17.03 23.48
C ILE A 121 -3.14 -17.96 23.13
N ALA A 122 -3.91 -18.39 24.14
CA ALA A 122 -5.07 -19.24 23.90
C ALA A 122 -6.18 -18.47 23.15
N PRO A 123 -6.74 -19.03 22.06
CA PRO A 123 -7.88 -18.46 21.36
C PRO A 123 -9.06 -18.16 22.30
N HIS A 124 -9.82 -17.13 21.98
CA HIS A 124 -11.01 -16.70 22.72
C HIS A 124 -10.77 -16.38 24.22
N SER A 125 -9.51 -16.24 24.64
CA SER A 125 -9.16 -15.85 26.00
C SER A 125 -9.21 -14.32 26.18
N GLN A 126 -9.31 -13.87 27.44
CA GLN A 126 -9.18 -12.46 27.77
C GLN A 126 -7.86 -11.87 27.23
N LYS A 127 -6.76 -12.64 27.36
CA LYS A 127 -5.45 -12.22 26.85
C LYS A 127 -5.43 -12.08 25.31
N ALA A 128 -6.15 -12.95 24.59
CA ALA A 128 -6.30 -12.81 23.14
C ALA A 128 -7.03 -11.53 22.77
N LEU A 129 -8.04 -11.16 23.53
CA LEU A 129 -8.77 -9.91 23.34
C LEU A 129 -7.89 -8.68 23.66
N GLU A 130 -7.12 -8.73 24.75
CA GLU A 130 -6.18 -7.66 25.13
C GLU A 130 -5.07 -7.44 24.08
N PHE A 131 -4.61 -8.51 23.41
CA PHE A 131 -3.57 -8.45 22.38
C PHE A 131 -4.11 -8.19 20.96
N SER A 132 -5.41 -8.17 20.76
CA SER A 132 -5.99 -7.99 19.43
C SER A 132 -5.68 -6.60 18.83
N LEU A 133 -6.00 -5.51 19.53
CA LEU A 133 -5.68 -4.15 19.11
C LEU A 133 -4.14 -3.88 19.02
N PRO A 134 -3.30 -4.36 19.98
CA PRO A 134 -1.84 -4.31 19.84
C PRO A 134 -1.31 -4.91 18.53
N TYR A 135 -1.88 -6.00 18.03
CA TYR A 135 -1.48 -6.57 16.75
C TYR A 135 -1.89 -5.70 15.56
N SER A 136 -3.06 -5.07 15.59
CA SER A 136 -3.43 -4.06 14.57
C SER A 136 -2.45 -2.88 14.61
N PHE A 137 -2.07 -2.38 15.79
CA PHE A 137 -1.07 -1.33 15.94
C PHE A 137 0.31 -1.74 15.43
N PHE A 138 0.70 -2.99 15.64
CA PHE A 138 1.96 -3.54 15.17
C PHE A 138 2.02 -3.65 13.65
N HIS A 139 0.96 -4.22 13.02
CA HIS A 139 0.92 -4.45 11.58
C HIS A 139 0.73 -3.17 10.77
N TRP A 140 0.01 -2.17 11.30
CA TRP A 140 -0.27 -0.88 10.64
C TRP A 140 0.61 0.27 11.17
N GLY A 141 1.60 -0.05 11.99
CA GLY A 141 2.46 0.92 12.66
C GLY A 141 3.86 1.04 12.05
N ILE A 142 4.81 1.26 12.94
CA ILE A 142 6.20 1.67 12.65
C ILE A 142 6.90 0.77 11.63
N SER A 143 6.73 -0.56 11.70
CA SER A 143 7.40 -1.52 10.81
C SER A 143 6.96 -1.38 9.35
N ALA A 144 5.66 -1.23 9.12
CA ALA A 144 5.10 -0.97 7.80
C ALA A 144 5.66 0.33 7.20
N TRP A 145 5.61 1.41 7.99
CA TRP A 145 6.05 2.73 7.54
C TRP A 145 7.56 2.85 7.38
N ALA A 146 8.36 2.11 8.14
CA ALA A 146 9.80 2.00 7.92
C ALA A 146 10.14 1.38 6.55
N THR A 147 9.40 0.35 6.15
CA THR A 147 9.55 -0.29 4.82
C THR A 147 9.22 0.70 3.69
N TYR A 148 8.11 1.42 3.81
CA TYR A 148 7.75 2.47 2.85
C TYR A 148 8.75 3.62 2.82
N THR A 149 9.29 4.01 3.96
CA THR A 149 10.29 5.07 4.07
C THR A 149 11.55 4.72 3.27
N LEU A 150 12.08 3.52 3.41
CA LEU A 150 13.25 3.08 2.62
C LEU A 150 13.01 3.10 1.12
N ALA A 151 11.87 2.56 0.69
CA ALA A 151 11.49 2.59 -0.73
C ALA A 151 11.36 4.01 -1.25
N SER A 152 10.79 4.92 -0.45
CA SER A 152 10.57 6.33 -0.79
C SER A 152 11.86 7.13 -0.84
N LEU A 153 12.75 6.96 0.14
CA LEU A 153 14.05 7.64 0.17
C LEU A 153 14.92 7.25 -1.02
N THR A 154 14.89 5.97 -1.41
CA THR A 154 15.62 5.49 -2.60
C THR A 154 15.14 6.21 -3.86
N MET A 155 13.83 6.31 -4.03
CA MET A 155 13.21 6.97 -5.17
C MET A 155 13.45 8.48 -5.14
N ALA A 156 13.25 9.12 -4.00
CA ALA A 156 13.45 10.56 -3.84
C ALA A 156 14.92 10.96 -4.06
N TYR A 157 15.86 10.15 -3.60
CA TYR A 157 17.30 10.37 -3.84
C TYR A 157 17.64 10.24 -5.33
N HIS A 158 17.11 9.22 -6.00
CA HIS A 158 17.27 9.00 -7.43
C HIS A 158 16.83 10.23 -8.25
N PHE A 159 15.65 10.79 -7.93
CA PHE A 159 15.08 11.92 -8.66
C PHE A 159 15.65 13.27 -8.25
N HIS A 160 15.63 13.57 -6.95
CA HIS A 160 15.88 14.92 -6.48
C HIS A 160 17.36 15.21 -6.22
N VAL A 161 18.14 14.20 -5.88
CA VAL A 161 19.58 14.36 -5.60
C VAL A 161 20.40 14.02 -6.82
N ARG A 162 20.18 12.84 -7.42
CA ARG A 162 20.93 12.40 -8.61
C ARG A 162 20.34 12.88 -9.93
N LYS A 163 19.17 13.53 -9.91
CA LYS A 163 18.50 14.11 -11.09
C LYS A 163 18.37 13.12 -12.26
N ASN A 164 18.23 11.83 -11.94
CA ASN A 164 18.04 10.79 -12.95
C ASN A 164 16.64 10.89 -13.56
N LYS A 165 16.53 10.56 -14.84
CA LYS A 165 15.26 10.61 -15.58
C LYS A 165 14.52 9.28 -15.53
N GLY A 166 13.21 9.32 -15.63
CA GLY A 166 12.33 8.15 -15.73
C GLY A 166 11.65 7.77 -14.42
N LEU A 167 10.32 7.62 -14.47
CA LEU A 167 9.47 7.28 -13.33
C LEU A 167 9.28 5.77 -13.16
N SER A 168 9.80 4.95 -14.09
CA SER A 168 9.66 3.49 -14.05
C SER A 168 10.61 2.85 -13.04
N LEU A 169 10.22 1.70 -12.51
CA LEU A 169 11.11 0.90 -11.65
C LEU A 169 12.36 0.45 -12.41
N SER A 170 12.21 0.11 -13.69
CA SER A 170 13.35 -0.24 -14.56
C SER A 170 14.36 0.89 -14.68
N GLY A 171 13.91 2.16 -14.71
CA GLY A 171 14.80 3.32 -14.72
C GLY A 171 15.67 3.43 -13.48
N ILE A 172 15.09 3.19 -12.30
CA ILE A 172 15.81 3.19 -11.02
C ILE A 172 16.81 2.03 -10.96
N ILE A 173 16.38 0.83 -11.34
CA ILE A 173 17.24 -0.37 -11.38
C ILE A 173 18.38 -0.18 -12.37
N ALA A 174 18.11 0.40 -13.54
CA ALA A 174 19.10 0.74 -14.53
C ALA A 174 20.18 1.69 -13.98
N ALA A 175 19.78 2.74 -13.29
CA ALA A 175 20.71 3.68 -12.67
C ALA A 175 21.60 3.05 -11.58
N ILE A 176 21.10 2.01 -10.89
CA ILE A 176 21.84 1.29 -9.85
C ILE A 176 22.78 0.24 -10.44
N THR A 177 22.30 -0.52 -11.43
CA THR A 177 22.96 -1.75 -11.92
C THR A 177 23.71 -1.55 -13.24
N GLY A 178 23.43 -0.46 -13.97
CA GLY A 178 23.93 -0.25 -15.34
C GLY A 178 23.16 -1.04 -16.42
N VAL A 179 22.14 -1.80 -16.05
CA VAL A 179 21.29 -2.54 -17.01
C VAL A 179 20.45 -1.55 -17.81
N HIS A 180 20.36 -1.73 -19.13
CA HIS A 180 19.57 -0.82 -19.97
C HIS A 180 18.07 -0.91 -19.65
N PRO A 181 17.36 0.21 -19.34
CA PRO A 181 15.96 0.18 -18.90
C PRO A 181 15.00 -0.38 -19.96
N GLN A 182 15.31 -0.21 -21.24
CA GLN A 182 14.53 -0.76 -22.35
C GLN A 182 15.03 -2.14 -22.83
N GLY A 183 16.08 -2.69 -22.20
CA GLY A 183 16.55 -4.04 -22.43
C GLY A 183 15.60 -5.10 -21.87
N VAL A 184 15.88 -6.37 -22.10
CA VAL A 184 15.04 -7.50 -21.65
C VAL A 184 14.78 -7.44 -20.14
N TRP A 185 15.82 -7.26 -19.33
CA TRP A 185 15.70 -7.22 -17.86
C TRP A 185 14.91 -6.00 -17.36
N GLY A 186 15.10 -4.82 -17.97
CA GLY A 186 14.30 -3.65 -17.62
C GLY A 186 12.82 -3.86 -17.92
N ARG A 187 12.50 -4.45 -19.07
CA ARG A 187 11.12 -4.79 -19.43
C ARG A 187 10.51 -5.86 -18.53
N VAL A 188 11.31 -6.84 -18.09
CA VAL A 188 10.84 -7.84 -17.10
C VAL A 188 10.46 -7.17 -15.78
N VAL A 189 11.27 -6.23 -15.30
CA VAL A 189 10.95 -5.44 -14.08
C VAL A 189 9.65 -4.66 -14.23
N ASP A 190 9.46 -3.96 -15.36
CA ASP A 190 8.25 -3.18 -15.60
C ASP A 190 7.02 -4.08 -15.83
N LEU A 191 7.18 -5.22 -16.48
CA LEU A 191 6.13 -6.24 -16.64
C LEU A 191 5.68 -6.79 -15.27
N MET A 192 6.65 -7.19 -14.44
CA MET A 192 6.37 -7.66 -13.08
C MET A 192 5.66 -6.58 -12.26
N PHE A 193 6.06 -5.31 -12.41
CA PHE A 193 5.40 -4.20 -11.75
C PHE A 193 3.91 -4.08 -12.15
N LEU A 194 3.61 -4.14 -13.46
CA LEU A 194 2.24 -3.99 -13.96
C LEU A 194 1.34 -5.15 -13.48
N ILE A 195 1.82 -6.39 -13.55
CA ILE A 195 1.07 -7.56 -13.07
C ILE A 195 0.88 -7.51 -11.55
N ALA A 196 1.94 -7.24 -10.82
CA ALA A 196 1.94 -7.22 -9.36
C ALA A 196 1.03 -6.11 -8.79
N THR A 197 1.00 -4.96 -9.45
CA THR A 197 0.12 -3.85 -9.06
C THR A 197 -1.36 -4.24 -9.14
N VAL A 198 -1.79 -4.93 -10.20
CA VAL A 198 -3.17 -5.42 -10.30
C VAL A 198 -3.47 -6.44 -9.20
N GLY A 199 -2.56 -7.38 -8.94
CA GLY A 199 -2.74 -8.38 -7.88
C GLY A 199 -2.85 -7.76 -6.48
N ALA A 200 -1.99 -6.80 -6.15
CA ALA A 200 -2.00 -6.13 -4.86
C ALA A 200 -3.32 -5.38 -4.58
N LEU A 201 -3.91 -4.76 -5.62
CA LEU A 201 -5.15 -4.02 -5.51
C LEU A 201 -6.39 -4.90 -5.28
N THR A 202 -6.33 -6.16 -5.66
CA THR A 202 -7.50 -7.04 -5.67
C THR A 202 -8.17 -7.13 -4.31
N ILE A 203 -7.41 -7.35 -3.23
CA ILE A 203 -7.95 -7.40 -1.85
C ILE A 203 -8.69 -6.10 -1.51
N SER A 204 -8.01 -4.97 -1.69
CA SER A 204 -8.58 -3.67 -1.32
C SER A 204 -9.88 -3.38 -2.07
N LEU A 205 -9.94 -3.72 -3.36
CA LEU A 205 -11.11 -3.45 -4.19
C LEU A 205 -12.27 -4.38 -3.85
N VAL A 206 -12.02 -5.68 -3.69
CA VAL A 206 -13.06 -6.66 -3.39
C VAL A 206 -13.65 -6.43 -1.99
N VAL A 207 -12.80 -6.27 -0.98
CA VAL A 207 -13.26 -5.99 0.41
C VAL A 207 -14.04 -4.68 0.47
N THR A 208 -13.59 -3.64 -0.23
CA THR A 208 -14.30 -2.35 -0.28
C THR A 208 -15.66 -2.49 -0.97
N ALA A 209 -15.73 -3.20 -2.10
CA ALA A 209 -16.97 -3.38 -2.83
C ALA A 209 -17.99 -4.22 -2.03
N ALA A 210 -17.56 -5.29 -1.40
CA ALA A 210 -18.40 -6.14 -0.57
C ALA A 210 -18.95 -5.36 0.64
N THR A 211 -18.07 -4.65 1.37
CA THR A 211 -18.48 -3.82 2.52
C THR A 211 -19.42 -2.70 2.10
N PHE A 212 -19.16 -2.04 0.98
CA PHE A 212 -20.04 -0.99 0.45
C PHE A 212 -21.41 -1.54 0.09
N THR A 213 -21.46 -2.67 -0.63
CA THR A 213 -22.72 -3.30 -1.04
C THR A 213 -23.53 -3.74 0.17
N ARG A 214 -22.89 -4.33 1.16
CA ARG A 214 -23.55 -4.73 2.40
C ARG A 214 -24.15 -3.53 3.15
N GLY A 215 -23.38 -2.45 3.27
CA GLY A 215 -23.88 -1.21 3.88
C GLY A 215 -25.02 -0.57 3.07
N LEU A 216 -24.93 -0.56 1.75
CA LEU A 216 -25.99 -0.08 0.85
C LEU A 216 -27.27 -0.93 1.00
N SER A 217 -27.13 -2.25 1.05
CA SER A 217 -28.23 -3.18 1.30
C SER A 217 -28.94 -2.86 2.61
N ALA A 218 -28.20 -2.62 3.69
CA ALA A 218 -28.77 -2.27 4.99
C ALA A 218 -29.54 -0.93 5.00
N LEU A 219 -29.13 0.03 4.16
CA LEU A 219 -29.75 1.35 4.05
C LEU A 219 -30.98 1.35 3.13
N THR A 220 -30.96 0.58 2.06
CA THR A 220 -31.91 0.69 0.95
C THR A 220 -32.79 -0.53 0.75
N GLY A 221 -32.44 -1.68 1.37
CA GLY A 221 -33.10 -2.95 1.12
C GLY A 221 -32.72 -3.63 -0.20
N LEU A 222 -31.76 -3.11 -0.96
CA LEU A 222 -31.24 -3.76 -2.15
C LEU A 222 -30.61 -5.11 -1.80
N PRO A 223 -30.68 -6.12 -2.68
CA PRO A 223 -30.07 -7.42 -2.40
C PRO A 223 -28.55 -7.32 -2.34
N ASP A 224 -27.93 -7.99 -1.36
CA ASP A 224 -26.50 -8.18 -1.30
C ASP A 224 -26.10 -9.38 -2.16
N ASN A 225 -25.80 -9.12 -3.41
CA ASN A 225 -25.45 -10.14 -4.38
C ASN A 225 -24.39 -9.62 -5.37
N PHE A 226 -23.84 -10.53 -6.15
CA PHE A 226 -22.81 -10.21 -7.15
C PHE A 226 -23.25 -9.09 -8.11
N THR A 227 -24.50 -9.04 -8.53
CA THR A 227 -24.99 -8.02 -9.49
C THR A 227 -24.84 -6.61 -8.91
N VAL A 228 -25.24 -6.41 -7.63
CA VAL A 228 -25.11 -5.12 -6.97
C VAL A 228 -23.64 -4.80 -6.70
N GLN A 229 -22.84 -5.78 -6.27
CA GLN A 229 -21.38 -5.61 -6.09
C GLN A 229 -20.69 -5.22 -7.40
N ALA A 230 -21.02 -5.89 -8.50
CA ALA A 230 -20.52 -5.56 -9.82
C ALA A 230 -20.91 -4.13 -10.25
N PHE A 231 -22.16 -3.73 -10.00
CA PHE A 231 -22.61 -2.35 -10.24
C PHE A 231 -21.80 -1.33 -9.42
N VAL A 232 -21.56 -1.61 -8.15
CA VAL A 232 -20.75 -0.73 -7.26
C VAL A 232 -19.33 -0.58 -7.81
N ILE A 233 -18.69 -1.68 -8.23
CA ILE A 233 -17.34 -1.66 -8.82
C ILE A 233 -17.34 -0.86 -10.12
N LEU A 234 -18.29 -1.12 -11.02
CA LEU A 234 -18.38 -0.42 -12.30
C LEU A 234 -18.71 1.07 -12.13
N PHE A 235 -19.58 1.41 -11.19
CA PHE A 235 -19.89 2.80 -10.85
C PHE A 235 -18.68 3.54 -10.30
N SER A 236 -17.98 2.92 -9.34
CA SER A 236 -16.71 3.46 -8.81
C SER A 236 -15.68 3.58 -9.93
N GLY A 237 -15.57 2.55 -10.78
CA GLY A 237 -14.75 2.55 -11.98
C GLY A 237 -15.04 3.72 -12.90
N GLY A 238 -16.32 3.98 -13.14
CA GLY A 238 -16.77 5.14 -13.92
C GLY A 238 -16.33 6.48 -13.33
N ILE A 239 -16.44 6.63 -12.01
CA ILE A 239 -16.02 7.86 -11.30
C ILE A 239 -14.53 8.13 -11.51
N PHE A 240 -13.65 7.14 -11.30
CA PHE A 240 -12.23 7.40 -11.45
C PHE A 240 -11.76 7.40 -12.92
N CYS A 241 -12.43 6.69 -13.82
CA CYS A 241 -12.21 6.84 -15.27
C CYS A 241 -12.52 8.26 -15.73
N LEU A 242 -13.66 8.80 -15.30
CA LEU A 242 -14.05 10.19 -15.60
C LEU A 242 -13.07 11.19 -14.98
N SER A 243 -12.67 10.99 -13.73
CA SER A 243 -11.67 11.80 -13.05
C SER A 243 -10.34 11.79 -13.80
N SER A 244 -9.88 10.62 -14.19
CA SER A 244 -8.63 10.42 -14.93
C SER A 244 -8.64 11.09 -16.31
N TRP A 245 -9.81 11.12 -16.96
CA TRP A 245 -10.00 11.77 -18.27
C TRP A 245 -10.04 13.29 -18.18
N ILE A 246 -10.80 13.86 -17.24
CA ILE A 246 -10.96 15.31 -17.07
C ILE A 246 -9.65 15.97 -16.65
N GLY A 247 -8.77 15.23 -15.97
CA GLY A 247 -7.50 15.74 -15.46
C GLY A 247 -7.58 16.22 -14.01
N ILE A 248 -6.56 15.84 -13.26
CA ILE A 248 -6.51 15.80 -11.79
C ILE A 248 -6.60 17.17 -11.10
N ASN A 249 -6.39 18.28 -11.83
CA ASN A 249 -5.91 19.51 -11.19
C ASN A 249 -6.90 20.26 -10.29
N ASN A 250 -8.22 20.00 -10.31
CA ASN A 250 -9.13 20.76 -9.45
C ASN A 250 -10.27 19.99 -8.76
N GLY A 251 -10.72 18.85 -9.28
CA GLY A 251 -11.85 18.10 -8.71
C GLY A 251 -11.41 17.03 -7.72
N LEU A 252 -10.53 16.12 -8.16
CA LEU A 252 -10.10 14.95 -7.37
C LEU A 252 -9.21 15.36 -6.19
N GLN A 253 -8.36 16.40 -6.33
CA GLN A 253 -7.59 16.90 -5.19
C GLN A 253 -8.49 17.45 -4.07
N ARG A 254 -9.61 18.11 -4.42
CA ARG A 254 -10.57 18.57 -3.42
C ARG A 254 -11.30 17.39 -2.77
N LEU A 255 -11.74 16.42 -3.57
CA LEU A 255 -12.36 15.19 -3.09
C LEU A 255 -11.42 14.41 -2.19
N SER A 256 -10.17 14.18 -2.58
CA SER A 256 -9.16 13.47 -1.75
C SER A 256 -8.88 14.21 -0.43
N LYS A 257 -8.85 15.56 -0.44
CA LYS A 257 -8.72 16.33 0.81
C LYS A 257 -9.95 16.17 1.70
N MET A 258 -11.16 16.23 1.13
CA MET A 258 -12.40 16.03 1.88
C MET A 258 -12.45 14.64 2.52
N VAL A 259 -12.00 13.63 1.79
CA VAL A 259 -11.96 12.24 2.29
C VAL A 259 -10.92 12.05 3.38
N GLY A 260 -9.72 12.64 3.24
CA GLY A 260 -8.73 12.64 4.31
C GLY A 260 -9.29 13.25 5.61
N TRP A 261 -9.98 14.38 5.51
CA TRP A 261 -10.70 14.95 6.66
C TRP A 261 -11.83 14.05 7.15
N GLY A 262 -12.62 13.46 6.24
CA GLY A 262 -13.69 12.54 6.60
C GLY A 262 -13.18 11.32 7.37
N ALA A 263 -12.08 10.72 6.91
CA ALA A 263 -11.44 9.59 7.58
C ALA A 263 -10.85 9.92 8.96
N PHE A 264 -10.51 11.18 9.20
CA PHE A 264 -10.11 11.65 10.53
C PHE A 264 -11.32 12.01 11.41
N LEU A 265 -12.31 12.70 10.84
CA LEU A 265 -13.50 13.15 11.57
C LEU A 265 -14.41 11.99 11.96
N LEU A 266 -14.52 10.96 11.14
CA LEU A 266 -15.37 9.80 11.45
C LEU A 266 -14.97 9.13 12.77
N PRO A 267 -13.73 8.66 12.99
CA PRO A 267 -13.34 8.10 14.27
C PRO A 267 -13.39 9.14 15.40
N LEU A 268 -13.10 10.42 15.13
CA LEU A 268 -13.26 11.47 16.14
C LEU A 268 -14.70 11.57 16.64
N LEU A 269 -15.68 11.51 15.73
CA LEU A 269 -17.10 11.49 16.11
C LEU A 269 -17.43 10.21 16.88
N VAL A 270 -16.94 9.03 16.46
CA VAL A 270 -17.12 7.78 17.20
C VAL A 270 -16.52 7.87 18.61
N LEU A 271 -15.36 8.49 18.76
CA LEU A 271 -14.74 8.72 20.07
C LEU A 271 -15.62 9.61 20.98
N ILE A 272 -16.27 10.64 20.41
CA ILE A 272 -17.09 11.59 21.17
C ILE A 272 -18.44 10.99 21.57
N VAL A 273 -19.11 10.28 20.65
CA VAL A 273 -20.47 9.76 20.90
C VAL A 273 -20.48 8.33 21.48
N GLY A 274 -19.36 7.63 21.40
CA GLY A 274 -19.18 6.28 21.89
C GLY A 274 -18.70 6.23 23.35
N PRO A 275 -18.26 5.06 23.83
CA PRO A 275 -17.73 4.87 25.17
C PRO A 275 -16.29 5.43 25.27
N THR A 276 -16.16 6.74 25.32
CA THR A 276 -14.87 7.48 25.26
C THR A 276 -13.83 6.95 26.25
N GLU A 277 -14.26 6.68 27.50
CA GLU A 277 -13.36 6.16 28.55
C GLU A 277 -12.80 4.79 28.17
N PHE A 278 -13.64 3.85 27.72
CA PHE A 278 -13.18 2.53 27.28
C PHE A 278 -12.24 2.65 26.09
N ILE A 279 -12.60 3.45 25.09
CA ILE A 279 -11.80 3.64 23.87
C ILE A 279 -10.41 4.19 24.22
N THR A 280 -10.34 5.25 25.03
CA THR A 280 -9.07 5.87 25.41
C THR A 280 -8.21 4.93 26.26
N ASN A 281 -8.79 4.22 27.22
CA ASN A 281 -8.08 3.25 28.05
C ASN A 281 -7.53 2.09 27.20
N ASN A 282 -8.32 1.57 26.27
CA ASN A 282 -7.89 0.48 25.38
C ASN A 282 -6.76 0.92 24.44
N ILE A 283 -6.83 2.13 23.88
CA ILE A 283 -5.75 2.70 23.06
C ILE A 283 -4.45 2.83 23.86
N ILE A 284 -4.50 3.39 25.08
CA ILE A 284 -3.31 3.57 25.93
C ILE A 284 -2.71 2.20 26.29
N ASN A 285 -3.56 1.24 26.67
CA ASN A 285 -3.14 -0.13 26.96
C ASN A 285 -2.48 -0.78 25.72
N ALA A 286 -3.08 -0.64 24.54
CA ALA A 286 -2.56 -1.18 23.30
C ALA A 286 -1.19 -0.58 22.92
N ILE A 287 -0.98 0.73 23.12
CA ILE A 287 0.33 1.39 22.91
C ILE A 287 1.36 0.76 23.86
N GLY A 288 1.01 0.59 25.14
CA GLY A 288 1.88 -0.01 26.14
C GLY A 288 2.28 -1.45 25.77
N LEU A 289 1.30 -2.29 25.46
CA LEU A 289 1.53 -3.69 25.08
C LEU A 289 2.32 -3.82 23.76
N THR A 290 2.00 -3.01 22.76
CA THR A 290 2.74 -3.00 21.48
C THR A 290 4.20 -2.60 21.70
N THR A 291 4.45 -1.56 22.49
CA THR A 291 5.81 -1.08 22.77
C THR A 291 6.60 -2.11 23.58
N GLN A 292 6.01 -2.66 24.62
CA GLN A 292 6.65 -3.66 25.48
C GLN A 292 7.01 -4.94 24.73
N ASN A 293 6.14 -5.39 23.81
CA ASN A 293 6.30 -6.68 23.13
C ASN A 293 6.80 -6.53 21.68
N PHE A 294 7.22 -5.34 21.25
CA PHE A 294 7.53 -5.02 19.85
C PHE A 294 8.54 -5.99 19.22
N LEU A 295 9.66 -6.26 19.89
CA LEU A 295 10.69 -7.16 19.38
C LEU A 295 10.21 -8.61 19.36
N GLN A 296 9.46 -9.03 20.39
CA GLN A 296 8.87 -10.36 20.44
C GLN A 296 7.89 -10.56 19.29
N MET A 297 6.98 -9.62 19.05
CA MET A 297 6.03 -9.65 17.93
C MET A 297 6.76 -9.64 16.57
N SER A 298 7.84 -8.86 16.45
CA SER A 298 8.64 -8.75 15.21
C SER A 298 9.36 -10.04 14.84
N LEU A 299 9.80 -10.81 15.83
CA LEU A 299 10.63 -12.02 15.65
C LEU A 299 9.91 -13.32 16.04
N PHE A 300 8.63 -13.25 16.33
CA PHE A 300 7.84 -14.44 16.65
C PHE A 300 7.62 -15.30 15.41
N THR A 301 8.23 -16.47 15.38
CA THR A 301 8.15 -17.44 14.27
C THR A 301 7.35 -18.69 14.61
N ASP A 302 7.06 -18.90 15.91
CA ASP A 302 6.35 -20.07 16.44
C ASP A 302 6.98 -21.42 16.01
N PRO A 303 8.28 -21.67 16.31
CA PRO A 303 8.99 -22.84 15.80
C PRO A 303 8.54 -24.17 16.43
N LEU A 304 7.88 -24.11 17.60
CA LEU A 304 7.36 -25.28 18.32
C LEU A 304 5.88 -25.52 18.07
N GLY A 305 5.18 -24.54 17.50
CA GLY A 305 3.80 -24.63 17.07
C GLY A 305 3.68 -24.85 15.57
N ASN A 306 2.56 -24.42 15.00
CA ASN A 306 2.32 -24.54 13.56
C ASN A 306 2.77 -23.30 12.75
N GLY A 307 3.12 -22.19 13.41
CA GLY A 307 3.51 -20.91 12.80
C GLY A 307 2.40 -20.24 11.98
N GLU A 308 1.17 -20.65 12.16
CA GLU A 308 0.03 -20.22 11.33
C GLU A 308 -0.25 -18.72 11.45
N PHE A 309 -0.33 -18.22 12.69
CA PHE A 309 -0.54 -16.79 12.91
C PHE A 309 0.53 -15.95 12.23
N THR A 310 1.79 -16.29 12.42
CA THR A 310 2.91 -15.53 11.85
C THR A 310 2.84 -15.50 10.33
N ARG A 311 2.55 -16.65 9.68
CA ARG A 311 2.44 -16.72 8.22
C ARG A 311 1.23 -15.95 7.69
N ASN A 312 0.07 -16.18 8.30
CA ASN A 312 -1.22 -15.65 7.81
C ASN A 312 -1.40 -14.16 8.09
N TRP A 313 -0.67 -13.62 9.07
CA TRP A 313 -0.80 -12.22 9.47
C TRP A 313 0.52 -11.46 9.34
N THR A 314 1.51 -11.71 10.17
CA THR A 314 2.74 -10.89 10.20
C THR A 314 3.51 -10.93 8.87
N VAL A 315 3.81 -12.13 8.34
CA VAL A 315 4.53 -12.29 7.08
C VAL A 315 3.68 -11.80 5.90
N PHE A 316 2.38 -12.12 5.92
CA PHE A 316 1.43 -11.62 4.94
C PHE A 316 1.42 -10.09 4.90
N TYR A 317 1.28 -9.41 6.05
CA TYR A 317 1.29 -7.94 6.11
C TYR A 317 2.61 -7.36 5.57
N TRP A 318 3.75 -7.91 5.95
CA TRP A 318 5.03 -7.41 5.46
C TRP A 318 5.15 -7.54 3.93
N LEU A 319 4.72 -8.65 3.36
CA LEU A 319 4.68 -8.82 1.92
C LEU A 319 3.64 -7.90 1.26
N TRP A 320 2.49 -7.72 1.88
CA TRP A 320 1.48 -6.79 1.38
C TRP A 320 2.02 -5.35 1.32
N TRP A 321 2.64 -4.88 2.39
CA TRP A 321 3.30 -3.56 2.40
C TRP A 321 4.38 -3.45 1.33
N ILE A 322 5.21 -4.46 1.15
CA ILE A 322 6.24 -4.48 0.12
C ILE A 322 5.63 -4.33 -1.28
N SER A 323 4.48 -4.96 -1.56
CA SER A 323 3.81 -4.88 -2.86
C SER A 323 3.32 -3.46 -3.19
N TYR A 324 2.99 -2.64 -2.19
CA TYR A 324 2.55 -1.25 -2.37
C TYR A 324 3.69 -0.23 -2.38
N THR A 325 4.93 -0.64 -2.08
CA THR A 325 6.07 0.28 -1.99
C THR A 325 6.26 1.19 -3.20
N PRO A 326 6.03 0.78 -4.47
CA PRO A 326 6.25 1.66 -5.60
C PRO A 326 5.29 2.86 -5.63
N GLY A 327 4.02 2.63 -5.36
CA GLY A 327 3.00 3.68 -5.35
C GLY A 327 3.23 4.70 -4.22
N VAL A 328 3.47 4.21 -3.01
CA VAL A 328 3.76 5.07 -1.84
C VAL A 328 5.06 5.83 -2.05
N ALA A 329 6.11 5.18 -2.56
CA ALA A 329 7.39 5.82 -2.83
C ALA A 329 7.27 6.97 -3.84
N MET A 330 6.45 6.81 -4.87
CA MET A 330 6.20 7.88 -5.85
C MET A 330 5.48 9.07 -5.21
N PHE A 331 4.45 8.82 -4.41
CA PHE A 331 3.73 9.86 -3.68
C PHE A 331 4.66 10.64 -2.75
N VAL A 332 5.40 9.94 -1.88
CA VAL A 332 6.33 10.53 -0.92
C VAL A 332 7.42 11.35 -1.62
N THR A 333 7.99 10.81 -2.71
CA THR A 333 8.99 11.49 -3.52
C THR A 333 8.46 12.83 -4.03
N ARG A 334 7.24 12.84 -4.59
CA ARG A 334 6.62 14.04 -5.15
C ARG A 334 6.39 15.14 -4.11
N VAL A 335 5.88 14.78 -2.92
CA VAL A 335 5.52 15.78 -1.89
C VAL A 335 6.67 16.20 -1.00
N SER A 336 7.85 15.54 -1.09
CA SER A 336 8.96 15.74 -0.15
C SER A 336 10.17 16.47 -0.76
N ARG A 337 10.05 17.04 -1.97
CA ARG A 337 11.11 17.85 -2.55
C ARG A 337 11.50 19.00 -1.62
N GLY A 338 12.81 19.23 -1.45
CA GLY A 338 13.34 20.28 -0.57
C GLY A 338 13.35 19.93 0.92
N ARG A 339 12.87 18.74 1.33
CA ARG A 339 12.94 18.25 2.71
C ARG A 339 14.25 17.51 2.98
N LYS A 340 14.66 17.44 4.26
CA LYS A 340 15.79 16.60 4.69
C LYS A 340 15.36 15.14 4.82
N ILE A 341 16.28 14.21 4.60
CA ILE A 341 16.03 12.77 4.78
C ILE A 341 15.42 12.48 6.14
N LYS A 342 15.99 13.02 7.24
CA LYS A 342 15.45 12.83 8.59
C LYS A 342 14.03 13.37 8.78
N GLU A 343 13.69 14.50 8.12
CA GLU A 343 12.33 15.06 8.18
C GLU A 343 11.34 14.08 7.53
N VAL A 344 11.69 13.54 6.37
CA VAL A 344 10.86 12.55 5.66
C VAL A 344 10.68 11.28 6.49
N ILE A 345 11.76 10.79 7.11
CA ILE A 345 11.71 9.60 7.97
C ILE A 345 10.71 9.82 9.12
N TRP A 346 10.92 10.88 9.91
CA TRP A 346 10.07 11.12 11.08
C TRP A 346 8.62 11.42 10.71
N ALA A 347 8.40 12.21 9.66
CA ALA A 347 7.06 12.55 9.22
C ALA A 347 6.29 11.34 8.70
N LEU A 348 6.94 10.48 7.91
CA LEU A 348 6.29 9.30 7.36
C LEU A 348 6.05 8.22 8.42
N ILE A 349 7.05 7.92 9.25
CA ILE A 349 6.90 6.89 10.29
C ILE A 349 5.91 7.35 11.36
N LEU A 350 6.14 8.52 11.98
CA LEU A 350 5.30 8.96 13.10
C LEU A 350 3.93 9.45 12.61
N GLY A 351 3.89 10.26 11.54
CA GLY A 351 2.65 10.80 11.02
C GLY A 351 1.68 9.71 10.58
N SER A 352 2.14 8.78 9.74
CA SER A 352 1.27 7.71 9.25
C SER A 352 0.93 6.70 10.35
N THR A 353 1.87 6.36 11.24
CA THR A 353 1.59 5.49 12.40
C THR A 353 0.50 6.10 13.29
N VAL A 354 0.59 7.39 13.62
CA VAL A 354 -0.41 8.06 14.45
C VAL A 354 -1.78 8.07 13.74
N GLY A 355 -1.81 8.29 12.43
CA GLY A 355 -3.05 8.23 11.65
C GLY A 355 -3.71 6.86 11.71
N CYS A 356 -2.93 5.79 11.48
CA CYS A 356 -3.43 4.41 11.57
C CYS A 356 -3.86 4.07 13.00
N TRP A 357 -3.02 4.33 14.00
CA TRP A 357 -3.32 4.02 15.39
C TRP A 357 -4.55 4.77 15.91
N PHE A 358 -4.75 6.01 15.48
CA PHE A 358 -5.96 6.75 15.82
C PHE A 358 -7.21 6.09 15.22
N PHE A 359 -7.17 5.75 13.92
CA PHE A 359 -8.30 5.14 13.24
C PHE A 359 -8.64 3.76 13.83
N PHE A 360 -7.66 2.85 13.85
CA PHE A 360 -7.83 1.49 14.39
C PHE A 360 -8.16 1.54 15.88
N GLY A 361 -7.43 2.35 16.64
CA GLY A 361 -7.62 2.49 18.07
C GLY A 361 -9.06 2.86 18.45
N VAL A 362 -9.65 3.81 17.76
CA VAL A 362 -11.02 4.24 18.04
C VAL A 362 -12.05 3.22 17.53
N MET A 363 -11.92 2.82 16.26
CA MET A 363 -12.93 2.01 15.60
C MET A 363 -12.96 0.56 16.12
N GLU A 364 -11.78 -0.06 16.31
CA GLU A 364 -11.69 -1.39 16.90
C GLU A 364 -12.09 -1.39 18.38
N SER A 365 -11.67 -0.38 19.17
CA SER A 365 -12.09 -0.29 20.56
C SER A 365 -13.61 -0.16 20.70
N TYR A 366 -14.24 0.60 19.81
CA TYR A 366 -15.70 0.66 19.76
C TYR A 366 -16.30 -0.72 19.44
N SER A 367 -15.76 -1.41 18.42
CA SER A 367 -16.19 -2.75 18.02
C SER A 367 -16.01 -3.77 19.16
N ILE A 368 -14.85 -3.75 19.84
CA ILE A 368 -14.57 -4.58 21.03
C ILE A 368 -15.55 -4.26 22.16
N HIS A 369 -15.88 -3.00 22.39
CA HIS A 369 -16.85 -2.61 23.42
C HIS A 369 -18.24 -3.21 23.16
N GLN A 370 -18.70 -3.22 21.89
CA GLN A 370 -19.96 -3.85 21.53
C GLN A 370 -19.95 -5.36 21.81
N PHE A 371 -18.83 -6.02 21.56
CA PHE A 371 -18.62 -7.44 21.83
C PHE A 371 -18.61 -7.73 23.34
N VAL A 372 -17.81 -7.03 24.12
CA VAL A 372 -17.66 -7.26 25.57
C VAL A 372 -18.96 -7.03 26.33
N ASN A 373 -19.78 -6.08 25.89
CA ASN A 373 -21.08 -5.81 26.50
C ASN A 373 -22.23 -6.68 25.95
N GLY A 374 -21.92 -7.66 25.10
CA GLY A 374 -22.93 -8.60 24.57
C GLY A 374 -23.94 -7.96 23.62
N VAL A 375 -23.63 -6.78 23.04
CA VAL A 375 -24.50 -6.10 22.08
C VAL A 375 -24.38 -6.75 20.69
N ILE A 376 -23.16 -7.07 20.26
CA ILE A 376 -22.87 -7.72 18.98
C ILE A 376 -21.75 -8.73 19.20
N ASP A 377 -22.02 -10.00 18.93
CA ASP A 377 -20.96 -11.03 18.86
C ASP A 377 -20.25 -10.93 17.51
N VAL A 378 -19.31 -9.97 17.43
CA VAL A 378 -18.58 -9.66 16.19
C VAL A 378 -17.87 -10.88 15.62
N PRO A 379 -17.12 -11.70 16.40
CA PRO A 379 -16.51 -12.93 15.89
C PRO A 379 -17.51 -13.92 15.30
N GLN A 380 -18.66 -14.11 15.97
CA GLN A 380 -19.72 -15.02 15.49
C GLN A 380 -20.38 -14.50 14.22
N VAL A 381 -20.68 -13.19 14.15
CA VAL A 381 -21.24 -12.56 12.95
C VAL A 381 -20.26 -12.70 11.76
N MET A 382 -18.96 -12.50 12.00
CA MET A 382 -17.94 -12.67 10.95
C MET A 382 -17.88 -14.11 10.44
N ALA A 383 -17.99 -15.10 11.33
CA ALA A 383 -17.94 -16.51 10.97
C ALA A 383 -19.19 -16.98 10.21
N THR A 384 -20.36 -16.41 10.49
CA THR A 384 -21.64 -16.89 9.94
C THR A 384 -22.19 -16.03 8.80
N LEU A 385 -21.96 -14.72 8.84
CA LEU A 385 -22.57 -13.73 7.95
C LEU A 385 -21.53 -12.90 7.17
N GLY A 386 -20.24 -13.11 7.44
CA GLY A 386 -19.14 -12.37 6.83
C GLY A 386 -18.74 -11.11 7.60
N GLY A 387 -17.49 -10.71 7.41
CA GLY A 387 -16.91 -9.54 8.10
C GLY A 387 -17.58 -8.22 7.72
N GLU A 388 -18.06 -8.11 6.49
CA GLU A 388 -18.76 -6.94 5.98
C GLU A 388 -20.08 -6.70 6.74
N THR A 389 -20.76 -7.79 7.13
CA THR A 389 -21.97 -7.73 7.98
C THR A 389 -21.62 -7.25 9.38
N ALA A 390 -20.52 -7.75 9.94
CA ALA A 390 -20.08 -7.32 11.27
C ALA A 390 -19.75 -5.82 11.28
N VAL A 391 -19.00 -5.33 10.28
CA VAL A 391 -18.71 -3.89 10.12
C VAL A 391 -19.99 -3.07 10.03
N GLN A 392 -20.94 -3.50 9.21
CA GLN A 392 -22.24 -2.82 9.06
C GLN A 392 -23.00 -2.78 10.38
N GLN A 393 -23.08 -3.89 11.13
CA GLN A 393 -23.79 -3.94 12.41
C GLN A 393 -23.12 -3.06 13.47
N VAL A 394 -21.78 -3.07 13.56
CA VAL A 394 -21.02 -2.20 14.46
C VAL A 394 -21.29 -0.72 14.18
N LEU A 395 -21.29 -0.30 12.92
CA LEU A 395 -21.60 1.10 12.58
C LEU A 395 -23.07 1.46 12.88
N MET A 396 -23.98 0.54 12.62
CA MET A 396 -25.42 0.75 12.91
C MET A 396 -25.73 0.80 14.40
N SER A 397 -24.89 0.26 15.27
CA SER A 397 -25.07 0.32 16.72
C SER A 397 -24.70 1.68 17.34
N LEU A 398 -24.05 2.57 16.55
CA LEU A 398 -23.76 3.94 16.99
C LEU A 398 -25.05 4.78 17.15
N PRO A 399 -25.07 5.78 18.04
CA PRO A 399 -26.11 6.80 18.03
C PRO A 399 -26.22 7.42 16.63
N ALA A 400 -27.42 7.42 16.03
CA ALA A 400 -27.62 7.79 14.62
C ALA A 400 -26.85 6.89 13.61
N GLY A 401 -26.76 5.59 13.85
CA GLY A 401 -25.94 4.64 13.10
C GLY A 401 -26.15 4.66 11.59
N LYS A 402 -27.38 4.93 11.10
CA LYS A 402 -27.64 5.13 9.66
C LYS A 402 -26.82 6.30 9.08
N LEU A 403 -26.69 7.40 9.81
CA LEU A 403 -25.90 8.56 9.35
C LEU A 403 -24.41 8.22 9.33
N PHE A 404 -23.92 7.53 10.37
CA PHE A 404 -22.54 7.04 10.41
C PHE A 404 -22.24 6.08 9.24
N LEU A 405 -23.15 5.15 8.95
CA LEU A 405 -23.01 4.22 7.85
C LEU A 405 -22.97 4.95 6.49
N VAL A 406 -23.84 5.93 6.26
CA VAL A 406 -23.83 6.75 5.04
C VAL A 406 -22.49 7.50 4.89
N ALA A 407 -22.03 8.16 5.96
CA ALA A 407 -20.75 8.87 5.95
C ALA A 407 -19.57 7.91 5.68
N TYR A 408 -19.57 6.76 6.32
CA TYR A 408 -18.56 5.73 6.13
C TYR A 408 -18.52 5.21 4.70
N LEU A 409 -19.66 4.90 4.09
CA LEU A 409 -19.74 4.45 2.69
C LEU A 409 -19.31 5.54 1.72
N ALA A 410 -19.66 6.80 1.96
CA ALA A 410 -19.23 7.93 1.14
C ALA A 410 -17.70 8.10 1.18
N ILE A 411 -17.09 8.03 2.37
CA ILE A 411 -15.65 8.08 2.56
C ILE A 411 -14.99 6.89 1.82
N MET A 412 -15.52 5.69 1.98
CA MET A 412 -14.99 4.46 1.39
C MET A 412 -14.91 4.53 -0.14
N ILE A 413 -15.97 4.97 -0.81
CA ILE A 413 -16.03 5.05 -2.27
C ILE A 413 -15.06 6.11 -2.83
N ILE A 414 -14.94 7.25 -2.13
CA ILE A 414 -14.04 8.31 -2.59
C ILE A 414 -12.57 7.92 -2.36
N PHE A 415 -12.25 7.21 -1.25
CA PHE A 415 -10.92 6.62 -1.07
C PHE A 415 -10.58 5.62 -2.18
N LEU A 416 -11.53 4.73 -2.50
CA LEU A 416 -11.34 3.77 -3.57
C LEU A 416 -11.02 4.50 -4.89
N ALA A 417 -11.83 5.49 -5.28
CA ALA A 417 -11.64 6.24 -6.50
C ALA A 417 -10.28 6.96 -6.54
N SER A 418 -9.88 7.59 -5.43
CA SER A 418 -8.59 8.30 -5.32
C SER A 418 -7.41 7.35 -5.44
N HIS A 419 -7.49 6.17 -4.81
CA HIS A 419 -6.44 5.17 -4.85
C HIS A 419 -6.29 4.59 -6.25
N MET A 420 -7.40 4.25 -6.92
CA MET A 420 -7.39 3.70 -8.28
C MET A 420 -6.81 4.68 -9.30
N ASP A 421 -7.12 5.97 -9.19
CA ASP A 421 -6.56 6.99 -10.09
C ASP A 421 -5.04 7.10 -9.94
N ALA A 422 -4.52 7.11 -8.71
CA ALA A 422 -3.09 7.14 -8.45
C ALA A 422 -2.36 5.91 -9.03
N VAL A 423 -2.97 4.73 -8.92
CA VAL A 423 -2.42 3.49 -9.46
C VAL A 423 -2.46 3.48 -10.98
N ALA A 424 -3.57 3.87 -11.60
CA ALA A 424 -3.68 3.97 -13.05
C ALA A 424 -2.66 4.95 -13.63
N TYR A 425 -2.41 6.08 -12.94
CA TYR A 425 -1.36 7.01 -13.29
C TYR A 425 0.02 6.35 -13.30
N THR A 426 0.35 5.61 -12.25
CA THR A 426 1.64 4.93 -12.10
C THR A 426 1.84 3.85 -13.18
N MET A 427 0.80 3.07 -13.48
CA MET A 427 0.83 2.06 -14.54
C MET A 427 1.00 2.68 -15.93
N ALA A 428 0.30 3.80 -16.18
CA ALA A 428 0.44 4.55 -17.43
C ALA A 428 1.83 5.17 -17.57
N ALA A 429 2.39 5.72 -16.50
CA ALA A 429 3.75 6.26 -16.47
C ALA A 429 4.79 5.19 -16.79
N THR A 430 4.69 4.00 -16.18
CA THR A 430 5.56 2.85 -16.44
C THR A 430 5.45 2.35 -17.88
N SER A 431 4.25 2.42 -18.46
CA SER A 431 3.97 2.00 -19.85
C SER A 431 4.28 3.08 -20.90
N THR A 432 4.86 4.21 -20.49
CA THR A 432 5.24 5.31 -21.39
C THR A 432 6.74 5.41 -21.50
N ARG A 433 7.28 5.26 -22.71
CA ARG A 433 8.70 5.48 -22.99
C ARG A 433 9.03 6.97 -22.98
N ASN A 434 10.22 7.31 -22.48
CA ASN A 434 10.77 8.66 -22.49
C ASN A 434 9.92 9.70 -21.72
N LEU A 435 9.18 9.26 -20.70
CA LEU A 435 8.48 10.19 -19.80
C LEU A 435 9.53 10.96 -18.98
N GLN A 436 9.49 12.29 -19.04
CA GLN A 436 10.41 13.15 -18.29
C GLN A 436 9.80 13.62 -16.96
N GLU A 437 10.66 14.13 -16.07
CA GLU A 437 10.19 14.77 -14.83
C GLU A 437 9.26 15.95 -15.16
N GLY A 438 8.09 15.98 -14.51
CA GLY A 438 7.05 16.99 -14.76
C GLY A 438 6.09 16.67 -15.91
N ASP A 439 6.33 15.57 -16.64
CA ASP A 439 5.45 15.12 -17.70
C ASP A 439 4.34 14.20 -17.17
N ASP A 440 3.13 14.37 -17.70
CA ASP A 440 2.02 13.43 -17.47
C ASP A 440 1.97 12.35 -18.56
N PRO A 441 1.64 11.10 -18.21
CA PRO A 441 1.36 10.07 -19.20
C PRO A 441 0.09 10.40 -19.99
N ASP A 442 -0.01 9.80 -21.18
CA ASP A 442 -1.17 10.00 -22.08
C ASP A 442 -2.50 9.66 -21.39
N ARG A 443 -3.51 10.53 -21.55
CA ARG A 443 -4.82 10.37 -20.93
C ARG A 443 -5.53 9.09 -21.36
N SER A 444 -5.39 8.70 -22.61
CA SER A 444 -6.00 7.46 -23.11
C SER A 444 -5.36 6.21 -22.51
N LEU A 445 -4.04 6.27 -22.20
CA LEU A 445 -3.34 5.18 -21.55
C LEU A 445 -3.71 5.08 -20.05
N ARG A 446 -3.90 6.23 -19.39
CA ARG A 446 -4.44 6.25 -18.02
C ARG A 446 -5.84 5.64 -17.97
N LEU A 447 -6.74 6.07 -18.89
CA LEU A 447 -8.08 5.50 -18.99
C LEU A 447 -8.06 4.00 -19.26
N PHE A 448 -7.18 3.53 -20.15
CA PHE A 448 -6.99 2.10 -20.41
C PHE A 448 -6.68 1.33 -19.14
N TRP A 449 -5.69 1.79 -18.34
CA TRP A 449 -5.35 1.14 -17.08
C TRP A 449 -6.47 1.26 -16.03
N CYS A 450 -7.21 2.37 -15.99
CA CYS A 450 -8.42 2.48 -15.16
C CYS A 450 -9.42 1.35 -15.45
N VAL A 451 -9.68 1.09 -16.72
CA VAL A 451 -10.58 0.01 -17.13
C VAL A 451 -10.04 -1.37 -16.73
N VAL A 452 -8.74 -1.61 -16.96
CA VAL A 452 -8.10 -2.90 -16.61
C VAL A 452 -8.19 -3.16 -15.11
N ILE A 453 -7.82 -2.19 -14.25
CA ILE A 453 -7.86 -2.37 -12.79
C ILE A 453 -9.28 -2.41 -12.21
N THR A 454 -10.30 -2.02 -12.98
CA THR A 454 -11.70 -2.20 -12.61
C THR A 454 -12.21 -3.60 -12.95
N LEU A 455 -11.94 -4.07 -14.17
CA LEU A 455 -12.53 -5.30 -14.70
C LEU A 455 -11.88 -6.56 -14.13
N ILE A 456 -10.58 -6.54 -13.84
CA ILE A 456 -9.88 -7.73 -13.36
C ILE A 456 -10.35 -8.17 -11.97
N PRO A 457 -10.40 -7.30 -10.94
CA PRO A 457 -10.98 -7.68 -9.64
C PRO A 457 -12.45 -8.09 -9.73
N LEU A 458 -13.22 -7.53 -10.67
CA LEU A 458 -14.59 -7.95 -10.92
C LEU A 458 -14.67 -9.43 -11.34
N SER A 459 -13.74 -9.90 -12.18
CA SER A 459 -13.68 -11.31 -12.57
C SER A 459 -13.35 -12.23 -11.39
N ILE A 460 -12.48 -11.79 -10.46
CA ILE A 460 -12.13 -12.52 -9.25
C ILE A 460 -13.31 -12.53 -8.26
N LEU A 461 -14.01 -11.42 -8.12
CA LEU A 461 -15.24 -11.35 -7.31
C LEU A 461 -16.31 -12.31 -7.83
N PHE A 462 -16.47 -12.43 -9.15
CA PHE A 462 -17.42 -13.37 -9.78
C PHE A 462 -17.20 -14.82 -9.36
N THR A 463 -15.96 -15.21 -9.09
CA THR A 463 -15.63 -16.59 -8.67
C THR A 463 -15.93 -16.88 -7.20
N GLY A 464 -16.31 -15.86 -6.41
CA GLY A 464 -16.45 -16.01 -4.96
C GLY A 464 -15.14 -16.37 -4.27
N ALA A 465 -14.01 -15.89 -4.79
CA ALA A 465 -12.69 -16.19 -4.27
C ALA A 465 -12.59 -15.84 -2.76
N SER A 466 -12.08 -16.79 -1.99
CA SER A 466 -11.90 -16.62 -0.55
C SER A 466 -10.82 -15.56 -0.24
N LEU A 467 -10.86 -15.01 0.98
CA LEU A 467 -9.82 -14.11 1.49
C LEU A 467 -8.42 -14.73 1.38
N GLU A 468 -8.30 -16.04 1.58
CA GLU A 468 -7.03 -16.78 1.45
C GLU A 468 -6.49 -16.76 0.02
N THR A 469 -7.34 -16.92 -0.99
CA THR A 469 -6.93 -16.81 -2.40
C THR A 469 -6.44 -15.39 -2.72
N MET A 470 -7.09 -14.39 -2.18
CA MET A 470 -6.68 -12.98 -2.36
C MET A 470 -5.34 -12.70 -1.67
N LYS A 471 -5.13 -13.19 -0.43
CA LYS A 471 -3.85 -13.08 0.29
C LYS A 471 -2.71 -13.73 -0.51
N THR A 472 -2.96 -14.89 -1.11
CA THR A 472 -1.96 -15.57 -1.94
C THR A 472 -1.55 -14.73 -3.14
N THR A 473 -2.52 -14.12 -3.83
CA THR A 473 -2.24 -13.23 -4.96
C THR A 473 -1.30 -12.10 -4.55
N VAL A 474 -1.54 -11.49 -3.39
CA VAL A 474 -0.67 -10.43 -2.83
C VAL A 474 0.73 -10.96 -2.53
N VAL A 475 0.85 -12.11 -1.88
CA VAL A 475 2.16 -12.71 -1.54
C VAL A 475 2.98 -12.98 -2.80
N LEU A 476 2.37 -13.58 -3.82
CA LEU A 476 3.04 -13.85 -5.10
C LEU A 476 3.52 -12.57 -5.79
N THR A 477 2.68 -11.54 -5.79
CA THR A 477 3.00 -10.25 -6.41
C THR A 477 4.05 -9.47 -5.61
N ALA A 478 4.19 -9.72 -4.31
CA ALA A 478 5.19 -9.09 -3.46
C ALA A 478 6.62 -9.60 -3.69
N LEU A 479 6.80 -10.86 -4.13
CA LEU A 479 8.13 -11.47 -4.28
C LEU A 479 9.07 -10.69 -5.21
N PRO A 480 8.67 -10.33 -6.45
CA PRO A 480 9.52 -9.50 -7.30
C PRO A 480 9.82 -8.13 -6.69
N PHE A 481 8.85 -7.53 -5.96
CA PHE A 481 9.08 -6.25 -5.30
C PHE A 481 10.03 -6.35 -4.12
N LEU A 482 10.05 -7.46 -3.39
CA LEU A 482 11.04 -7.72 -2.35
C LEU A 482 12.45 -7.72 -2.94
N ALA A 483 12.67 -8.43 -4.05
CA ALA A 483 13.98 -8.45 -4.73
C ALA A 483 14.38 -7.06 -5.24
N ILE A 484 13.43 -6.35 -5.88
CA ILE A 484 13.64 -4.98 -6.37
C ILE A 484 13.96 -4.02 -5.20
N LEU A 485 13.26 -4.14 -4.07
CA LEU A 485 13.48 -3.30 -2.88
C LEU A 485 14.90 -3.51 -2.33
N LEU A 486 15.37 -4.75 -2.24
CA LEU A 486 16.74 -5.04 -1.78
C LEU A 486 17.80 -4.42 -2.69
N VAL A 487 17.64 -4.55 -4.01
CA VAL A 487 18.55 -3.91 -4.99
C VAL A 487 18.52 -2.39 -4.85
N LYS A 488 17.33 -1.80 -4.73
CA LYS A 488 17.14 -0.35 -4.56
C LYS A 488 17.82 0.17 -3.30
N VAL A 489 17.60 -0.49 -2.17
CA VAL A 489 18.19 -0.08 -0.88
C VAL A 489 19.71 -0.20 -0.92
N GLY A 490 20.25 -1.30 -1.45
CA GLY A 490 21.70 -1.48 -1.63
C GLY A 490 22.31 -0.41 -2.52
N GLY A 491 21.64 -0.09 -3.62
CA GLY A 491 22.05 0.98 -4.54
C GLY A 491 22.01 2.36 -3.89
N PHE A 492 20.93 2.66 -3.16
CA PHE A 492 20.78 3.91 -2.41
C PHE A 492 21.89 4.12 -1.38
N LEU A 493 22.21 3.10 -0.60
CA LEU A 493 23.31 3.17 0.38
C LEU A 493 24.67 3.38 -0.28
N ARG A 494 24.89 2.74 -1.43
CA ARG A 494 26.09 2.97 -2.24
C ARG A 494 26.16 4.43 -2.70
N TRP A 495 25.08 4.96 -3.25
CA TRP A 495 24.99 6.35 -3.71
C TRP A 495 25.24 7.35 -2.58
N VAL A 496 24.57 7.18 -1.45
CA VAL A 496 24.76 8.05 -0.29
C VAL A 496 26.21 8.05 0.18
N ARG A 497 26.89 6.90 0.19
CA ARG A 497 28.31 6.82 0.53
C ARG A 497 29.19 7.49 -0.51
N GLN A 498 28.95 7.26 -1.78
CA GLN A 498 29.71 7.87 -2.87
C GLN A 498 29.62 9.40 -2.84
N ASP A 499 28.42 9.92 -2.66
CA ASP A 499 28.14 11.34 -2.80
C ASP A 499 28.49 12.14 -1.52
N TYR A 500 28.37 11.53 -0.33
CA TYR A 500 28.45 12.26 0.95
C TYR A 500 29.43 11.70 1.99
N ALA A 501 30.13 10.56 1.74
CA ALA A 501 31.02 10.01 2.75
C ALA A 501 32.17 10.97 3.12
N HIS A 502 32.70 11.69 2.12
CA HIS A 502 33.80 12.64 2.25
C HIS A 502 33.37 14.03 2.70
N ILE A 503 32.06 14.32 2.75
CA ILE A 503 31.52 15.63 3.13
C ILE A 503 31.41 15.73 4.67
N PRO A 504 31.96 16.78 5.30
CA PRO A 504 31.75 17.03 6.73
C PRO A 504 30.29 17.24 7.07
N ALA A 505 29.86 16.83 8.28
CA ALA A 505 28.46 16.86 8.70
C ALA A 505 27.82 18.25 8.60
N HIS A 506 28.57 19.33 8.89
CA HIS A 506 28.08 20.71 8.84
C HIS A 506 27.88 21.25 7.42
N GLN A 507 28.47 20.61 6.40
CA GLN A 507 28.38 21.02 5.01
C GLN A 507 27.34 20.21 4.21
N ILE A 508 26.84 19.10 4.76
CA ILE A 508 25.93 18.18 4.04
C ILE A 508 24.67 18.90 3.56
N GLU A 509 24.10 19.79 4.36
CA GLU A 509 22.82 20.44 4.03
C GLU A 509 22.91 21.34 2.80
N SER A 510 24.04 21.99 2.59
CA SER A 510 24.28 22.90 1.46
C SER A 510 24.93 22.20 0.25
N HIS A 511 25.37 20.96 0.42
CA HIS A 511 26.04 20.21 -0.63
C HIS A 511 25.03 19.47 -1.50
N LEU A 512 25.10 19.71 -2.81
CA LEU A 512 24.43 18.88 -3.83
C LEU A 512 25.51 18.26 -4.69
N PRO A 513 25.52 16.94 -4.86
CA PRO A 513 26.57 16.28 -5.61
C PRO A 513 26.51 16.68 -7.09
N GLU A 514 27.68 16.95 -7.68
CA GLU A 514 27.83 17.02 -9.12
C GLU A 514 27.74 15.59 -9.68
N VAL A 515 26.54 15.19 -10.06
CA VAL A 515 26.33 13.85 -10.62
C VAL A 515 26.51 13.91 -12.13
N PRO A 516 27.42 13.10 -12.70
CA PRO A 516 27.50 12.98 -14.16
C PRO A 516 26.17 12.45 -14.69
N VAL A 517 25.53 13.20 -15.57
CA VAL A 517 24.31 12.76 -16.27
C VAL A 517 24.75 11.73 -17.31
N THR A 518 24.97 10.50 -16.89
CA THR A 518 25.30 9.41 -17.80
C THR A 518 24.39 8.21 -17.55
N LEU A 519 23.21 8.24 -18.20
CA LEU A 519 22.74 6.99 -18.78
C LEU A 519 23.52 6.82 -20.10
N PRO A 520 24.18 5.68 -20.35
CA PRO A 520 24.74 5.42 -21.67
C PRO A 520 23.60 5.49 -22.68
N VAL A 521 23.63 6.46 -23.54
CA VAL A 521 22.75 6.50 -24.72
C VAL A 521 23.24 5.34 -25.59
N ALA A 522 22.45 4.25 -25.61
CA ALA A 522 22.73 3.18 -26.57
C ALA A 522 22.74 3.79 -27.97
N PRO A 523 23.74 3.45 -28.80
CA PRO A 523 23.73 3.87 -30.19
C PRO A 523 22.42 3.38 -30.83
N PRO A 524 21.83 4.16 -31.73
CA PRO A 524 20.60 3.75 -32.40
C PRO A 524 20.83 2.41 -33.10
N ALA A 525 19.83 1.53 -33.00
CA ALA A 525 19.89 0.15 -33.53
C ALA A 525 20.21 0.05 -35.04
N GLU A 526 20.20 1.15 -35.77
CA GLU A 526 20.58 1.25 -37.17
C GLU A 526 22.10 1.10 -37.44
N THR A 527 22.93 1.20 -36.40
CA THR A 527 24.39 1.09 -36.57
C THR A 527 24.89 -0.36 -36.49
N LEU A 528 24.08 -1.30 -36.06
CA LEU A 528 24.41 -2.73 -35.98
C LEU A 528 24.05 -3.54 -37.25
N LEU A 529 23.41 -2.90 -38.23
CA LEU A 529 23.08 -3.53 -39.52
C LEU A 529 23.94 -3.03 -40.70
N LYS A 530 24.95 -2.19 -40.44
CA LYS A 530 25.96 -1.81 -41.43
C LYS A 530 27.32 -2.31 -40.98
N GLY A 531 27.45 -3.60 -40.92
CA GLY A 531 28.72 -4.32 -40.85
C GLY A 531 28.81 -5.22 -42.07
N ASP A 532 29.72 -4.87 -42.94
CA ASP A 532 30.36 -5.67 -43.99
C ASP A 532 29.50 -6.11 -45.18
N ASN A 533 29.58 -5.33 -46.22
CA ASN A 533 29.81 -5.79 -47.59
C ASN A 533 31.10 -5.18 -48.14
#